data_068ea374398122f300119f7ef01f184e
#
_entry.id   068ea374398122f300119f7ef01f184e
#
_cell.length_a   1.000
_cell.length_b   1.000
_cell.length_c   1.000
_cell.angle_alpha   90.00
_cell.angle_beta   90.00
_cell.angle_gamma   90.00
#
_symmetry.space_group_name_H-M   'P 1'
#
loop_
_entity.id
_entity.type
_entity.pdbx_description
1 polymer ?
#
loop_
_entity_poly.entity_id
_entity_poly.type
_entity_poly.pdbx_seq_one_letter_code
_entity_poly.pdbx_strand_id
1 'polypeptide(L)'
;MQKKLKVVTIGGGSSYTPELLEGFLKRYHELPVSELWLVDVEEGQEKLNIIFELCKRMVAKAGVPLTVHKTLDRRLALQDADFVTTQLRVGQLKAREMDERIPLSHGYLGQETNGAGGLFKGLRTIPVIFDIINDVEAICPNAWVINFTN
;
A
#
# COMPACT_ATOMS: atom_id res chain seq x y z
N MET A 1 -6.14 -25.80 14.16
CA MET A 1 -5.18 -24.68 14.08
C MET A 1 -5.81 -23.59 13.23
N GLN A 2 -5.87 -22.37 13.72
CA GLN A 2 -6.34 -21.23 12.94
C GLN A 2 -5.33 -20.94 11.82
N LYS A 3 -5.81 -20.70 10.58
CA LYS A 3 -4.95 -20.42 9.43
C LYS A 3 -4.15 -19.13 9.71
N LYS A 4 -2.85 -19.18 9.57
CA LYS A 4 -2.01 -17.99 9.62
C LYS A 4 -2.25 -17.17 8.36
N LEU A 5 -2.51 -15.87 8.49
CA LEU A 5 -2.80 -14.99 7.37
C LEU A 5 -1.60 -14.08 7.08
N LYS A 6 -1.26 -13.99 5.80
CA LYS A 6 -0.23 -13.08 5.30
C LYS A 6 -0.87 -11.94 4.53
N VAL A 7 -0.58 -10.71 4.95
CA VAL A 7 -1.03 -9.48 4.27
C VAL A 7 0.18 -8.77 3.67
N VAL A 8 0.07 -8.40 2.40
CA VAL A 8 1.07 -7.59 1.69
C VAL A 8 0.47 -6.22 1.40
N THR A 9 1.15 -5.17 1.84
CA THR A 9 0.74 -3.78 1.61
C THR A 9 1.71 -3.10 0.65
N ILE A 10 1.24 -2.80 -0.56
CA ILE A 10 2.00 -2.10 -1.60
C ILE A 10 1.76 -0.61 -1.46
N GLY A 11 2.83 0.16 -1.30
CA GLY A 11 2.83 1.52 -0.79
C GLY A 11 2.97 1.54 0.73
N GLY A 12 3.75 0.58 1.28
CA GLY A 12 3.91 0.34 2.71
C GLY A 12 4.50 1.50 3.51
N GLY A 13 5.22 2.43 2.86
CA GLY A 13 5.71 3.69 3.45
C GLY A 13 4.64 4.77 3.61
N SER A 14 3.38 4.49 3.29
CA SER A 14 2.28 5.43 3.48
C SER A 14 2.03 5.75 4.95
N SER A 15 1.66 7.01 5.24
CA SER A 15 1.23 7.44 6.57
C SER A 15 -0.06 6.74 7.05
N TYR A 16 -0.81 6.07 6.18
CA TYR A 16 -1.97 5.26 6.53
C TYR A 16 -1.61 3.86 7.03
N THR A 17 -0.39 3.36 6.79
CA THR A 17 0.03 2.02 7.22
C THR A 17 -0.11 1.78 8.73
N PRO A 18 0.25 2.72 9.63
CA PRO A 18 0.03 2.54 11.07
C PRO A 18 -1.46 2.38 11.43
N GLU A 19 -2.36 3.10 10.77
CA GLU A 19 -3.81 2.99 11.00
C GLU A 19 -4.36 1.64 10.51
N LEU A 20 -3.90 1.17 9.35
CA LEU A 20 -4.21 -0.17 8.86
C LEU A 20 -3.75 -1.25 9.84
N LEU A 21 -2.52 -1.16 10.34
CA LEU A 21 -1.98 -2.09 11.33
C LEU A 21 -2.78 -2.02 12.65
N GLU A 22 -3.14 -0.82 13.12
CA GLU A 22 -3.97 -0.68 14.32
C GLU A 22 -5.30 -1.43 14.16
N GLY A 23 -5.91 -1.37 12.96
CA GLY A 23 -7.10 -2.14 12.63
C GLY A 23 -6.89 -3.65 12.79
N PHE A 24 -5.78 -4.20 12.30
CA PHE A 24 -5.43 -5.62 12.48
C PHE A 24 -5.20 -5.98 13.94
N LEU A 25 -4.48 -5.14 14.68
CA LEU A 25 -4.18 -5.39 16.10
C LEU A 25 -5.46 -5.42 16.94
N LYS A 26 -6.38 -4.47 16.72
CA LYS A 26 -7.67 -4.39 17.42
C LYS A 26 -8.58 -5.59 17.15
N ARG A 27 -8.50 -6.16 15.93
CA ARG A 27 -9.33 -7.27 15.47
C ARG A 27 -8.57 -8.60 15.36
N TYR A 28 -7.46 -8.72 16.05
CA TYR A 28 -6.60 -9.91 15.92
C TYR A 28 -7.35 -11.22 16.19
N HIS A 29 -8.34 -11.21 17.08
CA HIS A 29 -9.14 -12.39 17.40
C HIS A 29 -10.08 -12.82 16.24
N GLU A 30 -10.50 -11.87 15.40
CA GLU A 30 -11.37 -12.11 14.24
C GLU A 30 -10.55 -12.38 12.98
N LEU A 31 -9.45 -11.65 12.82
CA LEU A 31 -8.55 -11.73 11.66
C LEU A 31 -7.10 -11.89 12.13
N PRO A 32 -6.64 -13.11 12.40
CA PRO A 32 -5.32 -13.39 12.96
C PRO A 32 -4.20 -13.26 11.93
N VAL A 33 -3.87 -12.03 11.56
CA VAL A 33 -2.75 -11.72 10.67
C VAL A 33 -1.44 -12.09 11.37
N SER A 34 -0.69 -13.03 10.80
CA SER A 34 0.60 -13.47 11.34
C SER A 34 1.79 -12.74 10.70
N GLU A 35 1.64 -12.29 9.46
CA GLU A 35 2.67 -11.57 8.73
C GLU A 35 2.08 -10.36 8.02
N LEU A 36 2.72 -9.20 8.21
CA LEU A 36 2.45 -7.98 7.45
C LEU A 36 3.72 -7.59 6.68
N TRP A 37 3.65 -7.62 5.37
CA TRP A 37 4.74 -7.23 4.48
C TRP A 37 4.49 -5.83 3.92
N LEU A 38 5.40 -4.91 4.21
CA LEU A 38 5.38 -3.54 3.71
C LEU A 38 6.29 -3.46 2.49
N VAL A 39 5.71 -3.18 1.33
CA VAL A 39 6.42 -3.07 0.05
C VAL A 39 6.36 -1.63 -0.43
N ASP A 40 7.49 -1.10 -0.85
CA ASP A 40 7.54 0.23 -1.47
C ASP A 40 8.58 0.25 -2.59
N VAL A 41 8.72 1.37 -3.26
CA VAL A 41 9.74 1.63 -4.27
C VAL A 41 10.96 2.30 -3.65
N GLU A 42 12.08 2.36 -4.37
CA GLU A 42 13.33 2.93 -3.88
C GLU A 42 13.16 4.39 -3.41
N GLU A 43 12.39 5.19 -4.14
CA GLU A 43 12.09 6.58 -3.78
C GLU A 43 11.28 6.72 -2.49
N GLY A 44 10.59 5.65 -2.07
CA GLY A 44 9.81 5.57 -0.83
C GLY A 44 10.59 4.97 0.36
N GLN A 45 11.83 4.50 0.16
CA GLN A 45 12.58 3.70 1.12
C GLN A 45 12.77 4.38 2.48
N GLU A 46 13.04 5.68 2.50
CA GLU A 46 13.21 6.43 3.76
C GLU A 46 11.93 6.38 4.60
N LYS A 47 10.78 6.69 3.98
CA LYS A 47 9.48 6.61 4.65
C LYS A 47 9.14 5.19 5.06
N LEU A 48 9.41 4.20 4.20
CA LEU A 48 9.20 2.80 4.50
C LEU A 48 9.97 2.39 5.77
N ASN A 49 11.21 2.84 5.92
CA ASN A 49 12.03 2.56 7.11
C ASN A 49 11.39 3.14 8.39
N ILE A 50 10.94 4.39 8.35
CA ILE A 50 10.30 5.06 9.48
C ILE A 50 9.01 4.34 9.89
N ILE A 51 8.15 4.04 8.91
CA ILE A 51 6.88 3.36 9.13
C ILE A 51 7.09 1.94 9.65
N PHE A 52 8.04 1.21 9.08
CA PHE A 52 8.40 -0.13 9.54
C PHE A 52 8.79 -0.16 11.02
N GLU A 53 9.67 0.74 11.46
CA GLU A 53 10.08 0.81 12.88
C GLU A 53 8.91 1.23 13.79
N LEU A 54 8.01 2.09 13.32
CA LEU A 54 6.79 2.42 14.05
C LEU A 54 5.88 1.17 14.19
N CYS A 55 5.64 0.46 13.09
CA CYS A 55 4.82 -0.76 13.08
C CYS A 55 5.36 -1.83 14.04
N LYS A 56 6.67 -2.05 14.07
CA LYS A 56 7.31 -2.98 15.04
C LYS A 56 7.00 -2.60 16.49
N ARG A 57 7.10 -1.31 16.83
CA ARG A 57 6.76 -0.83 18.18
C ARG A 57 5.30 -1.03 18.52
N MET A 58 4.40 -0.80 17.53
CA MET A 58 2.95 -1.01 17.72
C MET A 58 2.64 -2.49 18.00
N VAL A 59 3.23 -3.42 17.24
CA VAL A 59 3.07 -4.86 17.45
C VAL A 59 3.61 -5.28 18.81
N ALA A 60 4.81 -4.83 19.18
CA ALA A 60 5.41 -5.13 20.47
C ALA A 60 4.53 -4.64 21.63
N LYS A 61 3.94 -3.45 21.52
CA LYS A 61 3.02 -2.90 22.52
C LYS A 61 1.71 -3.70 22.63
N ALA A 62 1.20 -4.19 21.49
CA ALA A 62 -0.04 -4.97 21.45
C ALA A 62 0.13 -6.41 21.96
N GLY A 63 1.35 -6.95 21.95
CA GLY A 63 1.65 -8.29 22.45
C GLY A 63 1.04 -9.42 21.62
N VAL A 64 0.72 -9.19 20.35
CA VAL A 64 0.15 -10.19 19.43
C VAL A 64 1.26 -10.85 18.59
N PRO A 65 1.11 -12.13 18.19
CA PRO A 65 2.12 -12.83 17.41
C PRO A 65 2.01 -12.49 15.90
N LEU A 66 2.19 -11.21 15.59
CA LEU A 66 2.28 -10.67 14.24
C LEU A 66 3.71 -10.21 13.97
N THR A 67 4.27 -10.60 12.82
CA THR A 67 5.59 -10.17 12.38
C THR A 67 5.45 -9.16 11.25
N VAL A 68 6.17 -8.04 11.36
CA VAL A 68 6.23 -7.04 10.29
C VAL A 68 7.51 -7.21 9.50
N HIS A 69 7.40 -7.22 8.17
CA HIS A 69 8.50 -7.28 7.23
C HIS A 69 8.50 -6.06 6.33
N LYS A 70 9.63 -5.72 5.73
CA LYS A 70 9.72 -4.70 4.68
C LYS A 70 10.62 -5.18 3.54
N THR A 71 10.30 -4.77 2.33
CA THR A 71 11.12 -5.05 1.15
C THR A 71 10.81 -4.07 0.02
N LEU A 72 11.75 -3.91 -0.91
CA LEU A 72 11.53 -3.25 -2.19
C LEU A 72 11.19 -4.27 -3.30
N ASP A 73 11.35 -5.56 -3.02
CA ASP A 73 10.99 -6.65 -3.94
C ASP A 73 9.54 -7.09 -3.69
N ARG A 74 8.63 -6.60 -4.54
CA ARG A 74 7.21 -6.94 -4.52
C ARG A 74 6.98 -8.43 -4.73
N ARG A 75 7.73 -9.05 -5.65
CA ARG A 75 7.54 -10.46 -5.99
C ARG A 75 7.92 -11.39 -4.82
N LEU A 76 8.95 -11.04 -4.07
CA LEU A 76 9.30 -11.74 -2.83
C LEU A 76 8.16 -11.64 -1.80
N ALA A 77 7.61 -10.44 -1.61
CA ALA A 77 6.53 -10.24 -0.63
C ALA A 77 5.25 -10.99 -0.99
N LEU A 78 4.92 -11.11 -2.29
CA LEU A 78 3.68 -11.75 -2.77
C LEU A 78 3.66 -13.27 -2.58
N GLN A 79 4.79 -13.94 -2.35
CA GLN A 79 4.82 -15.39 -2.13
C GLN A 79 3.90 -15.75 -0.95
N ASP A 80 2.97 -16.68 -1.19
CA ASP A 80 2.00 -17.17 -0.20
C ASP A 80 1.11 -16.08 0.44
N ALA A 81 0.90 -14.95 -0.22
CA ALA A 81 0.02 -13.90 0.27
C ALA A 81 -1.46 -14.36 0.25
N ASP A 82 -2.19 -14.07 1.34
CA ASP A 82 -3.64 -14.25 1.41
C ASP A 82 -4.38 -12.96 1.01
N PHE A 83 -3.79 -11.80 1.32
CA PHE A 83 -4.35 -10.50 1.00
C PHE A 83 -3.26 -9.56 0.48
N VAL A 84 -3.60 -8.81 -0.56
CA VAL A 84 -2.77 -7.74 -1.12
C VAL A 84 -3.54 -6.45 -1.03
N THR A 85 -3.02 -5.47 -0.29
CA THR A 85 -3.61 -4.12 -0.21
C THR A 85 -2.75 -3.14 -1.00
N THR A 86 -3.36 -2.21 -1.72
CA THR A 86 -2.64 -1.14 -2.43
C THR A 86 -3.02 0.21 -1.85
N GLN A 87 -2.03 1.04 -1.55
CA GLN A 87 -2.19 2.41 -1.04
C GLN A 87 -1.07 3.31 -1.58
N LEU A 88 -0.78 3.18 -2.85
CA LEU A 88 0.33 3.85 -3.52
C LEU A 88 -0.11 5.19 -4.14
N ARG A 89 0.85 6.07 -4.30
CA ARG A 89 0.71 7.32 -5.07
C ARG A 89 1.85 7.41 -6.08
N VAL A 90 1.55 7.07 -7.32
CA VAL A 90 2.54 7.14 -8.42
C VAL A 90 2.94 8.59 -8.67
N GLY A 91 4.25 8.87 -8.63
CA GLY A 91 4.80 10.21 -8.79
C GLY A 91 4.72 11.09 -7.52
N GLN A 92 4.26 10.53 -6.40
CA GLN A 92 4.22 11.18 -5.09
C GLN A 92 3.47 12.52 -5.06
N LEU A 93 3.80 13.41 -4.12
CA LEU A 93 3.17 14.72 -3.99
C LEU A 93 3.51 15.68 -5.15
N LYS A 94 4.69 15.52 -5.75
CA LYS A 94 5.12 16.34 -6.88
C LYS A 94 4.21 16.16 -8.09
N ALA A 95 3.84 14.92 -8.41
CA ALA A 95 2.90 14.65 -9.49
C ALA A 95 1.50 15.18 -9.16
N ARG A 96 1.03 15.03 -7.92
CA ARG A 96 -0.24 15.62 -7.49
C ARG A 96 -0.27 17.14 -7.65
N GLU A 97 0.80 17.82 -7.25
CA GLU A 97 0.92 19.27 -7.43
C GLU A 97 0.74 19.67 -8.91
N MET A 98 1.36 18.93 -9.83
CA MET A 98 1.22 19.18 -11.26
C MET A 98 -0.19 18.87 -11.77
N ASP A 99 -0.81 17.79 -11.28
CA ASP A 99 -2.18 17.42 -11.65
C ASP A 99 -3.18 18.53 -11.30
N GLU A 100 -2.93 19.28 -10.21
CA GLU A 100 -3.77 20.40 -9.78
C GLU A 100 -3.38 21.73 -10.48
N ARG A 101 -2.08 22.02 -10.65
CA ARG A 101 -1.60 23.28 -11.23
C ARG A 101 -1.83 23.42 -12.74
N ILE A 102 -1.71 22.31 -13.48
CA ILE A 102 -1.89 22.35 -14.94
C ILE A 102 -3.32 22.81 -15.31
N PRO A 103 -4.39 22.22 -14.79
CA PRO A 103 -5.75 22.70 -15.07
C PRO A 103 -5.93 24.16 -14.63
N LEU A 104 -5.43 24.55 -13.47
CA LEU A 104 -5.52 25.92 -12.97
C LEU A 104 -4.87 26.93 -13.92
N SER A 105 -3.74 26.60 -14.54
CA SER A 105 -3.07 27.50 -15.50
C SER A 105 -3.87 27.70 -16.78
N HIS A 106 -4.85 26.83 -17.06
CA HIS A 106 -5.78 26.93 -18.19
C HIS A 106 -7.18 27.43 -17.81
N GLY A 107 -7.36 27.93 -16.58
CA GLY A 107 -8.64 28.47 -16.09
C GLY A 107 -9.65 27.41 -15.65
N TYR A 108 -9.21 26.14 -15.45
CA TYR A 108 -10.06 25.06 -14.96
C TYR A 108 -9.78 24.77 -13.48
N LEU A 109 -10.71 24.06 -12.83
CA LEU A 109 -10.51 23.61 -11.46
C LEU A 109 -9.39 22.55 -11.40
N GLY A 110 -8.41 22.77 -10.52
CA GLY A 110 -7.37 21.80 -10.20
C GLY A 110 -7.86 20.89 -9.07
N GLN A 111 -8.11 19.62 -9.37
CA GLN A 111 -8.57 18.62 -8.41
C GLN A 111 -7.74 17.33 -8.50
N GLU A 112 -7.60 16.63 -7.37
CA GLU A 112 -6.81 15.39 -7.33
C GLU A 112 -7.52 14.21 -8.01
N THR A 113 -8.84 14.11 -7.86
CA THR A 113 -9.60 12.89 -8.23
C THR A 113 -10.58 13.09 -9.35
N ASN A 114 -10.89 14.32 -9.72
CA ASN A 114 -11.85 14.68 -10.76
C ASN A 114 -11.23 15.56 -11.85
N GLY A 115 -11.93 15.68 -12.97
CA GLY A 115 -11.51 16.53 -14.09
C GLY A 115 -10.18 16.10 -14.69
N ALA A 116 -9.44 17.08 -15.23
CA ALA A 116 -8.17 16.80 -15.91
C ALA A 116 -7.12 16.23 -14.96
N GLY A 117 -7.04 16.73 -13.73
CA GLY A 117 -6.10 16.20 -12.71
C GLY A 117 -6.36 14.73 -12.38
N GLY A 118 -7.63 14.35 -12.20
CA GLY A 118 -8.02 12.96 -12.00
C GLY A 118 -7.66 12.06 -13.19
N LEU A 119 -7.84 12.57 -14.42
CA LEU A 119 -7.42 11.86 -15.65
C LEU A 119 -5.89 11.64 -15.66
N PHE A 120 -5.09 12.65 -15.39
CA PHE A 120 -3.63 12.54 -15.36
C PHE A 120 -3.16 11.52 -14.33
N LYS A 121 -3.76 11.55 -13.13
CA LYS A 121 -3.50 10.58 -12.07
C LYS A 121 -3.89 9.16 -12.51
N GLY A 122 -5.06 8.99 -13.12
CA GLY A 122 -5.53 7.70 -13.63
C GLY A 122 -4.59 7.12 -14.68
N LEU A 123 -4.23 7.89 -15.69
CA LEU A 123 -3.31 7.48 -16.76
C LEU A 123 -1.94 7.05 -16.24
N ARG A 124 -1.47 7.66 -15.16
CA ARG A 124 -0.19 7.34 -14.53
C ARG A 124 -0.29 6.12 -13.60
N THR A 125 -1.42 5.94 -12.94
CA THR A 125 -1.59 4.93 -11.88
C THR A 125 -2.05 3.58 -12.41
N ILE A 126 -2.97 3.57 -13.39
CA ILE A 126 -3.56 2.35 -13.94
C ILE A 126 -2.50 1.36 -14.47
N PRO A 127 -1.49 1.77 -15.25
CA PRO A 127 -0.45 0.84 -15.71
C PRO A 127 0.29 0.16 -14.54
N VAL A 128 0.59 0.91 -13.48
CA VAL A 128 1.26 0.37 -12.29
C VAL A 128 0.37 -0.65 -11.57
N ILE A 129 -0.93 -0.40 -11.49
CA ILE A 129 -1.87 -1.36 -10.91
C ILE A 129 -1.94 -2.63 -11.76
N PHE A 130 -1.95 -2.53 -13.10
CA PHE A 130 -1.90 -3.70 -13.97
C PHE A 130 -0.62 -4.54 -13.74
N ASP A 131 0.54 -3.89 -13.60
CA ASP A 131 1.79 -4.61 -13.31
C ASP A 131 1.73 -5.34 -11.95
N ILE A 132 1.09 -4.71 -10.94
CA ILE A 132 0.87 -5.35 -9.64
C ILE A 132 -0.04 -6.56 -9.79
N ILE A 133 -1.15 -6.44 -10.52
CA ILE A 133 -2.11 -7.53 -10.70
C ILE A 133 -1.48 -8.69 -11.48
N ASN A 134 -0.70 -8.41 -12.52
CA ASN A 134 0.03 -9.44 -13.25
C ASN A 134 0.96 -10.26 -12.32
N ASP A 135 1.65 -9.59 -11.39
CA ASP A 135 2.47 -10.30 -10.40
C ASP A 135 1.62 -11.10 -9.40
N VAL A 136 0.47 -10.57 -8.98
CA VAL A 136 -0.47 -11.28 -8.09
C VAL A 136 -1.00 -12.54 -8.79
N GLU A 137 -1.46 -12.43 -10.03
CA GLU A 137 -1.96 -13.58 -10.81
C GLU A 137 -0.89 -14.66 -10.99
N ALA A 138 0.37 -14.26 -11.20
CA ALA A 138 1.47 -15.20 -11.39
C ALA A 138 1.95 -15.87 -10.10
N ILE A 139 1.86 -15.18 -8.93
CA ILE A 139 2.55 -15.61 -7.69
C ILE A 139 1.55 -16.06 -6.63
N CYS A 140 0.44 -15.36 -6.46
CA CYS A 140 -0.57 -15.64 -5.44
C CYS A 140 -2.01 -15.49 -5.99
N PRO A 141 -2.40 -16.29 -6.98
CA PRO A 141 -3.67 -16.12 -7.71
C PRO A 141 -4.92 -16.26 -6.84
N ASN A 142 -4.80 -16.82 -5.66
CA ASN A 142 -5.89 -16.98 -4.69
C ASN A 142 -5.97 -15.82 -3.66
N ALA A 143 -5.06 -14.86 -3.73
CA ALA A 143 -5.06 -13.72 -2.82
C ALA A 143 -6.19 -12.75 -3.14
N TRP A 144 -6.82 -12.19 -2.10
CA TRP A 144 -7.75 -11.07 -2.26
C TRP A 144 -6.98 -9.78 -2.47
N VAL A 145 -7.34 -9.03 -3.50
CA VAL A 145 -6.78 -7.69 -3.75
C VAL A 145 -7.75 -6.63 -3.25
N ILE A 146 -7.29 -5.79 -2.35
CA ILE A 146 -8.06 -4.67 -1.78
C ILE A 146 -7.37 -3.38 -2.19
N ASN A 147 -7.95 -2.69 -3.19
CA ASN A 147 -7.39 -1.44 -3.69
C ASN A 147 -7.88 -0.26 -2.84
N PHE A 148 -6.95 0.36 -2.13
CA PHE A 148 -7.15 1.60 -1.37
C PHE A 148 -6.44 2.80 -2.03
N THR A 149 -5.87 2.59 -3.22
CA THR A 149 -5.23 3.64 -4.02
C THR A 149 -6.29 4.60 -4.55
N ASN A 150 -6.16 5.85 -4.17
CA ASN A 150 -7.06 6.90 -4.60
C ASN A 150 -6.69 7.42 -6.00
#